data_9f323108530506c6ffe25b6de16ad71a
#
_entry.id   9f323108530506c6ffe25b6de16ad71a
#
_cell.length_a   1.000
_cell.length_b   1.000
_cell.length_c   1.000
_cell.angle_alpha   90.00
_cell.angle_beta   90.00
_cell.angle_gamma   90.00
#
_symmetry.space_group_name_H-M   'P 1'
#
loop_
_entity.id
_entity.type
_entity.pdbx_description
1 polymer ?
#
loop_
_entity_poly.entity_id
_entity_poly.type
_entity_poly.pdbx_seq_one_letter_code
_entity_poly.pdbx_strand_id
1 'polypeptide(L)'
;MLNDPIITDRTIFARNCVVRKIPCNEADKFLADNHIYGSASCRYCYGLFVKRATGAAEKKSAPDSRHENAAIEGWTPRGQYDSLITGEPVAVACFSNARRWEKNGRSVCSYEWVRYASLKDSRVVGGMGKLLAAFIEDHHPDDVMTYAISTVAPGRQVRTGYGIGKSEADNADFGNAFRKLGFVEESRMTFPSRLVEGEMSVSIKFRLKLTY
;
A
#
# COMPACT_ATOMS: atom_id res chain seq x y z
N MET A 1 21.11 0.01 -33.53
CA MET A 1 21.32 0.25 -32.08
C MET A 1 20.10 0.97 -31.57
N LEU A 2 19.18 0.25 -30.94
CA LEU A 2 17.98 0.81 -30.30
C LEU A 2 18.46 1.31 -28.94
N ASN A 3 18.40 2.62 -28.72
CA ASN A 3 18.60 3.22 -27.41
C ASN A 3 17.36 2.87 -26.57
N ASP A 4 17.48 1.88 -25.70
CA ASP A 4 16.50 1.69 -24.64
C ASP A 4 16.43 2.97 -23.79
N PRO A 5 15.24 3.55 -23.57
CA PRO A 5 15.11 4.72 -22.71
C PRO A 5 15.58 4.34 -21.32
N ILE A 6 16.53 5.10 -20.78
CA ILE A 6 16.96 5.01 -19.38
C ILE A 6 15.71 5.30 -18.54
N ILE A 7 15.09 4.25 -18.01
CA ILE A 7 13.97 4.36 -17.06
C ILE A 7 14.55 4.98 -15.79
N THR A 8 14.41 6.29 -15.63
CA THR A 8 14.79 7.00 -14.41
C THR A 8 13.74 6.65 -13.34
N ASP A 9 14.09 5.75 -12.44
CA ASP A 9 13.29 5.36 -11.28
C ASP A 9 12.97 6.61 -10.43
N ARG A 10 11.78 7.17 -10.60
CA ARG A 10 11.35 8.36 -9.86
C ARG A 10 11.04 7.98 -8.42
N THR A 11 11.80 8.53 -7.47
CA THR A 11 11.54 8.36 -6.04
C THR A 11 10.53 9.39 -5.53
N ILE A 12 9.42 8.91 -4.97
CA ILE A 12 8.36 9.72 -4.37
C ILE A 12 8.33 9.41 -2.87
N PHE A 13 8.38 10.46 -2.04
CA PHE A 13 8.29 10.30 -0.59
C PHE A 13 6.86 10.54 -0.10
N ALA A 14 6.29 9.58 0.62
CA ALA A 14 4.91 9.65 1.12
C ALA A 14 4.64 10.87 2.04
N ARG A 15 5.67 11.43 2.69
CA ARG A 15 5.56 12.68 3.46
C ARG A 15 5.11 13.87 2.59
N ASN A 16 5.42 13.84 1.30
CA ASN A 16 5.01 14.85 0.32
C ASN A 16 3.69 14.51 -0.38
N CYS A 17 2.94 13.56 0.15
CA CYS A 17 1.69 13.09 -0.41
C CYS A 17 0.56 13.24 0.61
N VAL A 18 -0.67 13.22 0.13
CA VAL A 18 -1.91 13.09 0.93
C VAL A 18 -2.59 11.78 0.61
N VAL A 19 -3.29 11.21 1.59
CA VAL A 19 -4.13 10.03 1.41
C VAL A 19 -5.57 10.47 1.17
N ARG A 20 -6.27 9.80 0.25
CA ARG A 20 -7.70 9.99 -0.01
C ARG A 20 -8.38 8.64 -0.17
N LYS A 21 -9.63 8.55 0.29
CA LYS A 21 -10.53 7.48 -0.14
C LYS A 21 -10.86 7.69 -1.61
N ILE A 22 -10.75 6.64 -2.40
CA ILE A 22 -11.08 6.64 -3.81
C ILE A 22 -12.18 5.62 -4.10
N PRO A 23 -12.98 5.82 -5.16
CA PRO A 23 -13.93 4.81 -5.61
C PRO A 23 -13.22 3.52 -6.04
N CYS A 24 -13.85 2.35 -5.82
CA CYS A 24 -13.24 1.07 -6.20
C CYS A 24 -12.94 0.97 -7.69
N ASN A 25 -13.76 1.54 -8.57
CA ASN A 25 -13.51 1.56 -10.01
C ASN A 25 -12.26 2.37 -10.41
N GLU A 26 -11.90 3.40 -9.64
CA GLU A 26 -10.64 4.15 -9.83
C GLU A 26 -9.44 3.30 -9.37
N ALA A 27 -9.58 2.65 -8.21
CA ALA A 27 -8.57 1.73 -7.70
C ALA A 27 -8.35 0.54 -8.65
N ASP A 28 -9.42 -0.02 -9.22
CA ASP A 28 -9.36 -1.15 -10.16
C ASP A 28 -8.57 -0.81 -11.42
N LYS A 29 -8.79 0.38 -11.99
CA LYS A 29 -8.02 0.87 -13.15
C LYS A 29 -6.54 0.97 -12.81
N PHE A 30 -6.22 1.62 -11.69
CA PHE A 30 -4.83 1.77 -11.25
C PHE A 30 -4.15 0.42 -11.01
N LEU A 31 -4.85 -0.51 -10.35
CA LEU A 31 -4.32 -1.84 -10.04
C LEU A 31 -4.16 -2.71 -11.29
N ALA A 32 -5.06 -2.60 -12.27
CA ALA A 32 -4.94 -3.32 -13.55
C ALA A 32 -3.61 -2.98 -14.25
N ASP A 33 -3.20 -1.71 -14.19
CA ASP A 33 -1.99 -1.24 -14.84
C ASP A 33 -0.72 -1.46 -14.02
N ASN A 34 -0.81 -1.43 -12.68
CA ASN A 34 0.36 -1.35 -11.81
C ASN A 34 0.58 -2.57 -10.90
N HIS A 35 -0.40 -3.47 -10.75
CA HIS A 35 -0.28 -4.65 -9.89
C HIS A 35 -0.14 -5.94 -10.72
N ILE A 36 0.80 -6.83 -10.34
CA ILE A 36 1.10 -8.06 -11.09
C ILE A 36 -0.10 -9.00 -11.23
N TYR A 37 -1.01 -9.02 -10.24
CA TYR A 37 -2.24 -9.81 -10.25
C TYR A 37 -3.48 -8.98 -10.63
N GLY A 38 -3.29 -7.75 -11.09
CA GLY A 38 -4.39 -6.85 -11.43
C GLY A 38 -5.25 -6.42 -10.22
N SER A 39 -6.49 -6.02 -10.51
CA SER A 39 -7.49 -5.65 -9.50
C SER A 39 -8.03 -6.88 -8.75
N ALA A 40 -8.68 -6.62 -7.63
CA ALA A 40 -9.41 -7.62 -6.85
C ALA A 40 -10.61 -6.95 -6.19
N SER A 41 -11.68 -7.72 -5.98
CA SER A 41 -12.86 -7.23 -5.27
C SER A 41 -12.48 -6.76 -3.86
N CYS A 42 -12.74 -5.50 -3.57
CA CYS A 42 -12.45 -4.87 -2.29
C CYS A 42 -13.56 -3.86 -1.91
N ARG A 43 -13.59 -3.44 -0.67
CA ARG A 43 -14.62 -2.54 -0.14
C ARG A 43 -14.10 -1.14 0.09
N TYR A 44 -12.88 -1.02 0.58
CA TYR A 44 -12.28 0.25 0.95
C TYR A 44 -11.00 0.45 0.15
N CYS A 45 -10.93 1.57 -0.57
CA CYS A 45 -9.82 1.89 -1.45
C CYS A 45 -9.27 3.26 -1.08
N TYR A 46 -7.94 3.32 -0.96
CA TYR A 46 -7.20 4.53 -0.61
C TYR A 46 -6.14 4.79 -1.67
N GLY A 47 -6.09 6.03 -2.13
CA GLY A 47 -5.07 6.54 -3.04
C GLY A 47 -4.11 7.48 -2.34
N LEU A 48 -2.84 7.42 -2.70
CA LEU A 48 -1.79 8.35 -2.28
C LEU A 48 -1.51 9.32 -3.41
N PHE A 49 -1.66 10.64 -3.17
CA PHE A 49 -1.53 11.69 -4.17
C PHE A 49 -0.41 12.66 -3.79
N VAL A 50 0.38 13.10 -4.76
CA VAL A 50 1.42 14.10 -4.54
C VAL A 50 0.77 15.44 -4.20
N LYS A 51 1.23 16.10 -3.14
CA LYS A 51 0.83 17.47 -2.80
C LYS A 51 1.26 18.41 -3.94
N ARG A 52 0.37 19.33 -4.31
CA ARG A 52 0.72 20.41 -5.22
C ARG A 52 1.80 21.27 -4.55
N ALA A 53 2.90 21.55 -5.24
CA ALA A 53 3.84 22.55 -4.76
C ALA A 53 3.09 23.88 -4.71
N THR A 54 2.82 24.40 -3.52
CA THR A 54 2.38 25.78 -3.35
C THR A 54 3.55 26.63 -3.82
N GLY A 55 3.38 27.25 -4.99
CA GLY A 55 4.36 28.22 -5.51
C GLY A 55 4.61 29.27 -4.44
N ALA A 56 5.87 29.66 -4.30
CA ALA A 56 6.31 30.73 -3.42
C ALA A 56 5.66 32.04 -3.85
N ALA A 57 4.49 32.37 -3.29
CA ALA A 57 3.89 33.69 -3.27
C ALA A 57 2.70 33.68 -2.31
N GLU A 58 2.99 33.89 -1.03
CA GLU A 58 2.23 34.76 -0.12
C GLU A 58 2.81 34.65 1.28
N LYS A 59 3.83 35.48 1.53
CA LYS A 59 4.14 35.91 2.88
C LYS A 59 2.96 36.74 3.34
N LYS A 60 2.00 36.16 4.03
CA LYS A 60 1.11 36.86 4.95
C LYS A 60 1.43 36.37 6.35
N SER A 61 1.80 37.37 7.16
CA SER A 61 2.08 37.33 8.57
C SER A 61 1.12 36.43 9.35
N ALA A 62 1.71 35.53 10.13
CA ALA A 62 1.02 34.72 11.11
C ALA A 62 0.44 35.59 12.25
N PRO A 63 -0.75 35.29 12.78
CA PRO A 63 -1.04 35.51 14.18
C PRO A 63 -0.59 34.29 14.99
N ASP A 64 0.20 34.57 15.99
CA ASP A 64 0.62 33.68 17.06
C ASP A 64 -0.62 33.12 17.79
N SER A 65 -0.82 31.82 17.76
CA SER A 65 -1.66 31.12 18.72
C SER A 65 -1.11 29.72 18.97
N ARG A 66 -0.52 29.59 20.13
CA ARG A 66 -0.09 28.35 20.79
C ARG A 66 -1.31 27.49 21.10
N HIS A 67 -1.08 26.17 21.06
CA HIS A 67 -1.94 25.06 21.45
C HIS A 67 -2.99 24.63 20.43
N GLU A 68 -2.77 23.45 19.85
CA GLU A 68 -3.66 22.30 20.06
C GLU A 68 -3.24 21.11 19.19
N ASN A 69 -3.10 19.98 19.86
CA ASN A 69 -3.17 18.57 19.39
C ASN A 69 -2.57 18.24 18.02
N ALA A 70 -1.49 17.49 18.06
CA ALA A 70 -0.88 16.80 16.93
C ALA A 70 -1.87 15.77 16.35
N ALA A 71 -2.84 16.24 15.57
CA ALA A 71 -3.55 15.44 14.61
C ALA A 71 -2.53 14.99 13.55
N ILE A 72 -2.54 13.73 13.18
CA ILE A 72 -1.68 13.16 12.14
C ILE A 72 -1.95 13.95 10.86
N GLU A 73 -1.04 14.90 10.55
CA GLU A 73 -1.16 15.75 9.36
C GLU A 73 -1.18 14.86 8.11
N GLY A 74 -2.28 14.84 7.40
CA GLY A 74 -2.34 14.25 6.07
C GLY A 74 -3.51 13.35 5.74
N TRP A 75 -4.50 13.20 6.63
CA TRP A 75 -5.77 12.55 6.31
C TRP A 75 -6.92 13.55 6.42
N THR A 76 -7.80 13.57 5.43
CA THR A 76 -8.97 14.44 5.44
C THR A 76 -10.13 13.83 4.65
N PRO A 77 -11.37 14.10 5.09
CA PRO A 77 -12.56 13.69 4.36
C PRO A 77 -12.60 14.28 2.94
N ARG A 78 -13.31 13.59 2.05
CA ARG A 78 -13.50 13.93 0.64
C ARG A 78 -13.93 15.39 0.48
N GLY A 79 -13.20 16.18 -0.30
CA GLY A 79 -13.58 17.53 -0.74
C GLY A 79 -12.67 18.67 -0.28
N GLN A 80 -11.94 18.54 0.81
CA GLN A 80 -11.21 19.69 1.39
C GLN A 80 -9.84 19.98 0.73
N TYR A 81 -9.29 19.03 -0.04
CA TYR A 81 -7.93 19.14 -0.62
C TYR A 81 -7.83 18.86 -2.11
N ASP A 82 -8.93 18.87 -2.88
CA ASP A 82 -8.87 18.67 -4.33
C ASP A 82 -8.00 19.73 -5.03
N SER A 83 -7.88 20.90 -4.43
CA SER A 83 -6.99 21.97 -4.91
C SER A 83 -5.50 21.73 -4.58
N LEU A 84 -5.19 20.85 -3.61
CA LEU A 84 -3.83 20.62 -3.11
C LEU A 84 -3.13 19.41 -3.72
N ILE A 85 -3.80 18.62 -4.56
CA ILE A 85 -3.24 17.45 -5.21
C ILE A 85 -3.06 17.65 -6.71
N THR A 86 -2.10 16.91 -7.27
CA THR A 86 -1.87 16.90 -8.72
C THR A 86 -2.03 15.47 -9.25
N GLY A 87 -2.84 15.35 -10.30
CA GLY A 87 -2.91 14.14 -11.13
C GLY A 87 -3.52 12.91 -10.45
N GLU A 88 -3.11 11.76 -10.94
CA GLU A 88 -3.55 10.44 -10.51
C GLU A 88 -2.82 9.97 -9.24
N PRO A 89 -3.35 8.94 -8.55
CA PRO A 89 -2.67 8.37 -7.39
C PRO A 89 -1.31 7.78 -7.77
N VAL A 90 -0.31 7.97 -6.91
CA VAL A 90 1.02 7.36 -7.08
C VAL A 90 1.16 6.00 -6.39
N ALA A 91 0.22 5.68 -5.52
CA ALA A 91 0.05 4.36 -4.92
C ALA A 91 -1.41 4.17 -4.49
N VAL A 92 -1.86 2.92 -4.48
CA VAL A 92 -3.22 2.52 -4.08
C VAL A 92 -3.13 1.34 -3.13
N ALA A 93 -3.97 1.36 -2.07
CA ALA A 93 -4.20 0.25 -1.16
C ALA A 93 -5.68 -0.06 -1.08
N CYS A 94 -6.02 -1.36 -1.11
CA CYS A 94 -7.40 -1.83 -1.07
C CYS A 94 -7.61 -2.85 0.03
N PHE A 95 -8.73 -2.73 0.74
CA PHE A 95 -9.09 -3.54 1.90
C PHE A 95 -10.46 -4.20 1.72
N SER A 96 -10.63 -5.37 2.33
CA SER A 96 -11.87 -6.15 2.33
C SER A 96 -12.96 -5.52 3.19
N ASN A 97 -14.14 -6.14 3.19
CA ASN A 97 -15.14 -5.96 4.26
C ASN A 97 -14.58 -6.43 5.60
N ALA A 98 -15.13 -5.87 6.69
CA ALA A 98 -14.90 -6.37 8.03
C ALA A 98 -15.34 -7.84 8.17
N ARG A 99 -14.50 -8.65 8.79
CA ARG A 99 -14.84 -10.00 9.25
C ARG A 99 -14.85 -10.00 10.76
N ARG A 100 -15.99 -10.41 11.36
CA ARG A 100 -16.12 -10.53 12.80
C ARG A 100 -16.01 -12.00 13.20
N TRP A 101 -15.23 -12.26 14.24
CA TRP A 101 -15.05 -13.59 14.81
C TRP A 101 -14.79 -13.48 16.31
N GLU A 102 -14.99 -14.58 17.05
CA GLU A 102 -14.80 -14.59 18.49
C GLU A 102 -13.46 -15.22 18.87
N LYS A 103 -12.78 -14.60 19.82
CA LYS A 103 -11.58 -15.13 20.44
C LYS A 103 -11.62 -14.87 21.95
N ASN A 104 -11.55 -15.94 22.73
CA ASN A 104 -11.58 -15.87 24.19
C ASN A 104 -12.77 -15.05 24.73
N GLY A 105 -13.97 -15.21 24.14
CA GLY A 105 -15.17 -14.47 24.52
C GLY A 105 -15.22 -13.00 24.08
N ARG A 106 -14.24 -12.55 23.29
CA ARG A 106 -14.19 -11.20 22.73
C ARG A 106 -14.44 -11.22 21.21
N SER A 107 -15.34 -10.35 20.75
CA SER A 107 -15.53 -10.12 19.30
C SER A 107 -14.32 -9.37 18.74
N VAL A 108 -13.73 -9.91 17.70
CA VAL A 108 -12.58 -9.35 16.97
C VAL A 108 -13.03 -8.88 15.61
N CYS A 109 -12.74 -7.64 15.25
CA CYS A 109 -13.00 -7.03 13.95
C CYS A 109 -11.74 -7.05 13.09
N SER A 110 -11.71 -7.92 12.11
CA SER A 110 -10.57 -8.21 11.24
C SER A 110 -10.80 -7.72 9.83
N TYR A 111 -9.77 -7.20 9.17
CA TYR A 111 -9.81 -6.84 7.75
C TYR A 111 -8.66 -7.49 7.00
N GLU A 112 -8.84 -7.68 5.71
CA GLU A 112 -7.76 -8.10 4.82
C GLU A 112 -7.26 -6.90 3.99
N TRP A 113 -5.96 -6.65 4.01
CA TRP A 113 -5.30 -5.79 3.05
C TRP A 113 -5.10 -6.59 1.75
N VAL A 114 -6.01 -6.40 0.82
CA VAL A 114 -6.15 -7.26 -0.38
C VAL A 114 -5.11 -6.94 -1.43
N ARG A 115 -4.85 -5.65 -1.69
CA ARG A 115 -3.92 -5.19 -2.74
C ARG A 115 -3.21 -3.92 -2.32
N TYR A 116 -1.97 -3.82 -2.79
CA TYR A 116 -1.19 -2.60 -2.81
C TYR A 116 -0.40 -2.54 -4.11
N ALA A 117 -0.41 -1.39 -4.77
CA ALA A 117 0.53 -1.10 -5.85
C ALA A 117 1.00 0.35 -5.78
N SER A 118 2.20 0.60 -6.27
CA SER A 118 2.70 1.92 -6.66
C SER A 118 2.84 1.99 -8.17
N LEU A 119 3.00 3.18 -8.73
CA LEU A 119 3.30 3.36 -10.15
C LEU A 119 4.52 2.53 -10.54
N LYS A 120 4.46 1.85 -11.70
CA LYS A 120 5.50 0.92 -12.20
C LYS A 120 6.88 1.56 -12.28
N ASP A 121 6.96 2.83 -12.68
CA ASP A 121 8.20 3.56 -12.92
C ASP A 121 8.56 4.47 -11.74
N SER A 122 8.06 4.15 -10.55
CA SER A 122 8.26 4.97 -9.37
C SER A 122 8.47 4.14 -8.12
N ARG A 123 9.39 4.60 -7.27
CA ARG A 123 9.57 4.08 -5.93
C ARG A 123 8.86 4.99 -4.92
N VAL A 124 7.79 4.51 -4.30
CA VAL A 124 7.04 5.28 -3.28
C VAL A 124 7.51 4.90 -1.88
N VAL A 125 8.38 5.73 -1.31
CA VAL A 125 8.97 5.49 0.03
C VAL A 125 7.97 5.88 1.11
N GLY A 126 7.63 4.92 1.99
CA GLY A 126 6.67 5.11 3.09
C GLY A 126 5.19 5.07 2.69
N GLY A 127 4.89 4.81 1.40
CA GLY A 127 3.51 4.79 0.88
C GLY A 127 2.63 3.75 1.57
N MET A 128 3.13 2.52 1.71
CA MET A 128 2.41 1.43 2.39
C MET A 128 2.01 1.82 3.82
N GLY A 129 2.97 2.32 4.61
CA GLY A 129 2.72 2.69 6.00
C GLY A 129 1.71 3.83 6.12
N LYS A 130 1.78 4.82 5.24
CA LYS A 130 0.86 5.96 5.26
C LYS A 130 -0.58 5.57 4.88
N LEU A 131 -0.76 4.71 3.88
CA LEU A 131 -2.07 4.19 3.49
C LEU A 131 -2.67 3.28 4.56
N LEU A 132 -1.84 2.42 5.17
CA LEU A 132 -2.27 1.57 6.28
C LEU A 132 -2.70 2.40 7.50
N ALA A 133 -1.93 3.42 7.88
CA ALA A 133 -2.27 4.29 9.00
C ALA A 133 -3.62 4.99 8.80
N ALA A 134 -3.87 5.52 7.59
CA ALA A 134 -5.16 6.14 7.27
C ALA A 134 -6.32 5.15 7.34
N PHE A 135 -6.12 3.89 6.90
CA PHE A 135 -7.12 2.84 7.02
C PHE A 135 -7.41 2.49 8.49
N ILE A 136 -6.35 2.35 9.32
CA ILE A 136 -6.48 2.04 10.74
C ILE A 136 -7.23 3.16 11.48
N GLU A 137 -6.89 4.41 11.19
CA GLU A 137 -7.55 5.59 11.77
C GLU A 137 -9.05 5.65 11.42
N ASP A 138 -9.41 5.23 10.22
CA ASP A 138 -10.78 5.28 9.71
C ASP A 138 -11.68 4.17 10.25
N HIS A 139 -11.13 2.99 10.43
CA HIS A 139 -11.90 1.77 10.68
C HIS A 139 -11.66 1.14 12.04
N HIS A 140 -10.63 1.57 12.77
CA HIS A 140 -10.26 1.07 14.10
C HIS A 140 -10.31 -0.48 14.18
N PRO A 141 -9.61 -1.20 13.28
CA PRO A 141 -9.62 -2.65 13.27
C PRO A 141 -8.93 -3.21 14.52
N ASP A 142 -9.36 -4.40 14.96
CA ASP A 142 -8.61 -5.14 15.97
C ASP A 142 -7.37 -5.79 15.37
N ASP A 143 -7.46 -6.24 14.12
CA ASP A 143 -6.32 -6.69 13.33
C ASP A 143 -6.48 -6.45 11.82
N VAL A 144 -5.35 -6.48 11.13
CA VAL A 144 -5.29 -6.47 9.66
C VAL A 144 -4.46 -7.66 9.21
N MET A 145 -4.98 -8.48 8.30
CA MET A 145 -4.23 -9.55 7.68
C MET A 145 -3.92 -9.25 6.21
N THR A 146 -2.89 -9.88 5.69
CA THR A 146 -2.52 -9.78 4.26
C THR A 146 -1.78 -11.03 3.81
N TYR A 147 -1.65 -11.18 2.49
CA TYR A 147 -0.90 -12.26 1.87
C TYR A 147 0.18 -11.69 0.97
N ALA A 148 1.42 -12.12 1.17
CA ALA A 148 2.49 -11.92 0.21
C ALA A 148 2.65 -13.20 -0.63
N ILE A 149 2.68 -13.07 -1.96
CA ILE A 149 2.80 -14.19 -2.88
C ILE A 149 4.08 -13.99 -3.70
N SER A 150 4.93 -15.01 -3.74
CA SER A 150 6.14 -15.05 -4.54
C SER A 150 6.10 -16.25 -5.48
N THR A 151 6.49 -16.06 -6.72
CA THR A 151 6.75 -17.16 -7.65
C THR A 151 8.22 -17.45 -7.60
N VAL A 152 8.58 -18.65 -7.15
CA VAL A 152 9.98 -19.11 -7.08
C VAL A 152 10.31 -19.77 -8.42
N ALA A 153 10.94 -19.01 -9.32
CA ALA A 153 11.56 -19.58 -10.50
C ALA A 153 13.08 -19.69 -10.27
N PRO A 154 13.68 -20.88 -10.44
CA PRO A 154 15.14 -21.02 -10.38
C PRO A 154 15.78 -20.10 -11.43
N GLY A 155 16.60 -19.14 -10.99
CA GLY A 155 17.39 -18.27 -11.87
C GLY A 155 16.64 -17.12 -12.55
N ARG A 156 15.39 -16.84 -12.19
CA ARG A 156 14.60 -15.71 -12.72
C ARG A 156 14.39 -14.62 -11.67
N GLN A 157 14.45 -13.35 -12.10
CA GLN A 157 14.12 -12.23 -11.21
C GLN A 157 12.68 -12.35 -10.71
N VAL A 158 12.51 -12.39 -9.39
CA VAL A 158 11.19 -12.47 -8.76
C VAL A 158 10.52 -11.10 -8.87
N ARG A 159 9.41 -11.05 -9.63
CA ARG A 159 8.49 -9.92 -9.56
C ARG A 159 7.59 -10.13 -8.36
N THR A 160 7.86 -9.44 -7.28
CA THR A 160 6.90 -9.33 -6.19
C THR A 160 5.88 -8.26 -6.55
N GLY A 161 4.64 -8.37 -6.09
CA GLY A 161 3.62 -7.33 -6.29
C GLY A 161 3.99 -5.96 -5.71
N TYR A 162 5.18 -5.83 -5.13
CA TYR A 162 5.71 -4.65 -4.44
C TYR A 162 7.01 -4.10 -5.04
N GLY A 163 7.40 -4.53 -6.24
CA GLY A 163 8.60 -4.06 -6.93
C GLY A 163 9.42 -5.17 -7.57
N ILE A 164 10.44 -4.80 -8.35
CA ILE A 164 11.38 -5.72 -9.00
C ILE A 164 12.47 -6.07 -7.99
N GLY A 165 12.51 -7.31 -7.50
CA GLY A 165 13.64 -7.85 -6.72
C GLY A 165 14.80 -8.24 -7.62
N LYS A 166 16.01 -7.84 -7.26
CA LYS A 166 17.26 -8.14 -7.97
C LYS A 166 18.00 -9.28 -7.28
N SER A 167 17.83 -10.52 -7.69
CA SER A 167 18.65 -11.70 -7.29
C SER A 167 18.02 -12.73 -6.33
N GLU A 168 18.65 -13.92 -6.24
CA GLU A 168 18.24 -15.00 -5.33
C GLU A 168 18.29 -14.59 -3.85
N ALA A 169 19.13 -13.64 -3.47
CA ALA A 169 19.19 -13.07 -2.12
C ALA A 169 17.89 -12.30 -1.75
N ASP A 170 17.17 -11.75 -2.75
CA ASP A 170 15.92 -11.01 -2.53
C ASP A 170 14.74 -11.94 -2.23
N ASN A 171 14.85 -13.24 -2.53
CA ASN A 171 13.85 -14.24 -2.13
C ASN A 171 13.77 -14.43 -0.60
N ALA A 172 14.87 -14.19 0.12
CA ALA A 172 14.90 -14.23 1.58
C ALA A 172 14.15 -13.04 2.22
N ASP A 173 13.97 -11.95 1.46
CA ASP A 173 13.37 -10.69 1.95
C ASP A 173 11.89 -10.54 1.55
N PHE A 174 11.32 -11.56 0.94
CA PHE A 174 9.92 -11.65 0.55
C PHE A 174 9.00 -11.45 1.77
N GLY A 175 8.18 -10.39 1.72
CA GLY A 175 7.33 -9.97 2.83
C GLY A 175 7.98 -9.02 3.84
N ASN A 176 9.26 -8.64 3.66
CA ASN A 176 9.96 -7.72 4.57
C ASN A 176 9.25 -6.36 4.69
N ALA A 177 8.60 -5.88 3.63
CA ALA A 177 7.82 -4.65 3.68
C ALA A 177 6.71 -4.73 4.74
N PHE A 178 6.04 -5.87 4.87
CA PHE A 178 5.03 -6.09 5.91
C PHE A 178 5.64 -6.22 7.30
N ARG A 179 6.77 -6.93 7.44
CA ARG A 179 7.47 -7.04 8.72
C ARG A 179 7.91 -5.67 9.25
N LYS A 180 8.38 -4.77 8.37
CA LYS A 180 8.72 -3.37 8.73
C LYS A 180 7.51 -2.55 9.19
N LEU A 181 6.30 -2.94 8.82
CA LEU A 181 5.04 -2.34 9.28
C LEU A 181 4.49 -3.02 10.55
N GLY A 182 5.21 -3.97 11.15
CA GLY A 182 4.80 -4.67 12.37
C GLY A 182 3.95 -5.92 12.14
N PHE A 183 3.75 -6.34 10.88
CA PHE A 183 3.07 -7.60 10.61
C PHE A 183 3.94 -8.79 10.99
N VAL A 184 3.31 -9.80 11.59
CA VAL A 184 3.93 -11.08 11.95
C VAL A 184 3.45 -12.17 11.00
N GLU A 185 4.35 -13.02 10.56
CA GLU A 185 4.03 -14.21 9.76
C GLU A 185 3.20 -15.19 10.59
N GLU A 186 2.04 -15.62 10.09
CA GLU A 186 1.17 -16.61 10.74
C GLU A 186 1.30 -18.00 10.13
N SER A 187 1.39 -18.06 8.80
CA SER A 187 1.49 -19.32 8.08
C SER A 187 2.12 -19.14 6.71
N ARG A 188 2.65 -20.24 6.17
CA ARG A 188 3.23 -20.31 4.84
C ARG A 188 2.66 -21.50 4.11
N MET A 189 2.33 -21.32 2.82
CA MET A 189 1.75 -22.34 1.96
C MET A 189 2.41 -22.29 0.59
N THR A 190 2.69 -23.45 0.03
CA THR A 190 3.21 -23.60 -1.33
C THR A 190 2.13 -24.19 -2.23
N PHE A 191 1.97 -23.65 -3.44
CA PHE A 191 0.95 -24.06 -4.39
C PHE A 191 1.45 -23.86 -5.84
N PRO A 192 0.85 -24.53 -6.85
CA PRO A 192 1.21 -24.30 -8.25
C PRO A 192 1.02 -22.84 -8.66
N SER A 193 2.00 -22.27 -9.36
CA SER A 193 1.94 -20.89 -9.80
C SER A 193 0.80 -20.67 -10.79
N ARG A 194 0.09 -19.54 -10.64
CA ARG A 194 -0.91 -19.09 -11.61
C ARG A 194 -0.31 -18.21 -12.71
N LEU A 195 0.93 -17.76 -12.53
CA LEU A 195 1.61 -16.84 -13.45
C LEU A 195 2.55 -17.57 -14.40
N VAL A 196 3.10 -18.70 -13.98
CA VAL A 196 4.07 -19.48 -14.76
C VAL A 196 3.73 -20.95 -14.61
N GLU A 197 3.43 -21.59 -15.74
CA GLU A 197 3.10 -23.02 -15.81
C GLU A 197 4.31 -23.87 -15.37
N GLY A 198 4.05 -24.90 -14.57
CA GLY A 198 5.07 -25.81 -14.05
C GLY A 198 5.90 -25.26 -12.87
N GLU A 199 5.69 -24.03 -12.44
CA GLU A 199 6.37 -23.44 -11.29
C GLU A 199 5.51 -23.49 -10.02
N MET A 200 6.19 -23.37 -8.87
CA MET A 200 5.52 -23.28 -7.57
C MET A 200 5.55 -21.83 -7.07
N SER A 201 4.49 -21.43 -6.42
CA SER A 201 4.40 -20.14 -5.71
C SER A 201 4.35 -20.38 -4.21
N VAL A 202 4.87 -19.44 -3.44
CA VAL A 202 4.78 -19.42 -1.98
C VAL A 202 3.87 -18.28 -1.57
N SER A 203 2.86 -18.56 -0.75
CA SER A 203 2.03 -17.56 -0.09
C SER A 203 2.38 -17.52 1.39
N ILE A 204 2.67 -16.34 1.90
CA ILE A 204 2.89 -16.09 3.31
C ILE A 204 1.74 -15.24 3.81
N LYS A 205 1.03 -15.73 4.83
CA LYS A 205 0.01 -14.98 5.54
C LYS A 205 0.65 -14.19 6.66
N PHE A 206 0.37 -12.90 6.68
CA PHE A 206 0.81 -11.96 7.70
C PHE A 206 -0.38 -11.38 8.46
N ARG A 207 -0.18 -11.07 9.76
CA ARG A 207 -1.17 -10.38 10.58
C ARG A 207 -0.53 -9.28 11.39
N LEU A 208 -1.15 -8.11 11.40
CA LEU A 208 -0.88 -7.00 12.30
C LEU A 208 -1.98 -6.98 13.37
N LYS A 209 -1.63 -7.23 14.62
CA LYS A 209 -2.54 -7.11 15.77
C LYS A 209 -2.43 -5.72 16.35
N LEU A 210 -3.57 -5.09 16.63
CA LEU A 210 -3.65 -3.72 17.11
C LEU A 210 -4.22 -3.61 18.52
N THR A 211 -5.13 -4.51 18.92
CA THR A 211 -5.87 -4.37 20.18
C THR A 211 -5.91 -5.63 21.06
N TYR A 212 -5.37 -6.80 20.62
CA TYR A 212 -5.44 -8.06 21.40
C TYR A 212 -4.20 -8.92 21.30
#